data_000b68d66f68b5ff750ed6a835fa132b
#
_entry.id   000b68d66f68b5ff750ed6a835fa132b
#
_cell.length_a   1.000
_cell.length_b   1.000
_cell.length_c   1.000
_cell.angle_alpha   90.00
_cell.angle_beta   90.00
_cell.angle_gamma   90.00
#
_symmetry.space_group_name_H-M   'P 1'
#
loop_
_entity.id
_entity.type
_entity.pdbx_description
1 polymer ?
#
loop_
_entity_poly.entity_id
_entity_poly.type
_entity_poly.pdbx_seq_one_letter_code
_entity_poly.pdbx_strand_id
1 'polypeptide(L)'
;MLALLLLLSAATAAVALWLWLKRDRKYQSSESVAAAYDAWTDDRLLERLWGDHVHLGHYGNPPRHHDFREAKAAFVHELVRLSGLDQLPAGSRVLDVGCGIGGSARILARDYNLDVVGISISPAQITRATELTTPDLSCRFEVMDALDLQLTDHSFDAVWSVEAGPHMPDKQRYADELLRVLKPGGLLAVADWNRRDPSDGAMTKTERRVMRQLLNQWAHPEFASIAGFQQNLETSRYGQGGINTDDWSRATLPSWIDSIVEGIRRPRDVLGLGP
;
A
#
# COMPACT_ATOMS: atom_id res chain seq x y z
N MET A 1 -32.98 34.48 2.97
CA MET A 1 -31.59 34.87 3.37
C MET A 1 -30.79 33.67 3.84
N LEU A 2 -31.26 32.88 4.83
CA LEU A 2 -30.52 31.71 5.38
C LEU A 2 -30.23 30.63 4.33
N ALA A 3 -31.21 30.26 3.50
CA ALA A 3 -31.03 29.26 2.44
C ALA A 3 -30.00 29.67 1.36
N LEU A 4 -29.95 30.94 1.02
CA LEU A 4 -28.95 31.49 0.08
C LEU A 4 -27.53 31.45 0.67
N LEU A 5 -27.37 31.75 1.96
CA LEU A 5 -26.10 31.65 2.65
C LEU A 5 -25.62 30.20 2.76
N LEU A 6 -26.50 29.23 3.00
CA LEU A 6 -26.19 27.81 3.04
C LEU A 6 -25.76 27.29 1.65
N LEU A 7 -26.43 27.72 0.57
CA LEU A 7 -26.06 27.36 -0.80
C LEU A 7 -24.70 27.96 -1.21
N LEU A 8 -24.44 29.20 -0.83
CA LEU A 8 -23.14 29.85 -1.08
C LEU A 8 -22.02 29.17 -0.31
N SER A 9 -22.25 28.79 0.96
CA SER A 9 -21.23 28.07 1.75
C SER A 9 -20.97 26.67 1.19
N ALA A 10 -21.98 25.94 0.77
CA ALA A 10 -21.83 24.65 0.12
C ALA A 10 -21.09 24.73 -1.22
N ALA A 11 -21.41 25.75 -2.05
CA ALA A 11 -20.69 25.97 -3.31
C ALA A 11 -19.22 26.35 -3.07
N THR A 12 -18.95 27.19 -2.08
CA THR A 12 -17.57 27.59 -1.71
C THR A 12 -16.77 26.39 -1.21
N ALA A 13 -17.38 25.55 -0.36
CA ALA A 13 -16.75 24.31 0.13
C ALA A 13 -16.48 23.32 -1.01
N ALA A 14 -17.43 23.17 -1.96
CA ALA A 14 -17.25 22.32 -3.13
C ALA A 14 -16.12 22.82 -4.05
N VAL A 15 -16.02 24.14 -4.26
CA VAL A 15 -14.93 24.75 -5.03
C VAL A 15 -13.57 24.60 -4.31
N ALA A 16 -13.54 24.82 -3.01
CA ALA A 16 -12.34 24.63 -2.21
C ALA A 16 -11.85 23.16 -2.23
N LEU A 17 -12.76 22.22 -2.08
CA LEU A 17 -12.48 20.79 -2.21
C LEU A 17 -12.00 20.44 -3.62
N TRP A 18 -12.64 20.98 -4.65
CA TRP A 18 -12.25 20.78 -6.04
C TRP A 18 -10.85 21.35 -6.34
N LEU A 19 -10.50 22.54 -5.83
CA LEU A 19 -9.19 23.15 -5.95
C LEU A 19 -8.14 22.33 -5.17
N TRP A 20 -8.50 21.82 -3.98
CA TRP A 20 -7.63 20.98 -3.17
C TRP A 20 -7.35 19.64 -3.86
N LEU A 21 -8.38 19.00 -4.44
CA LEU A 21 -8.26 17.77 -5.23
C LEU A 21 -7.45 17.98 -6.52
N LYS A 22 -7.45 19.19 -7.08
CA LYS A 22 -6.64 19.54 -8.27
C LYS A 22 -5.21 19.99 -7.95
N ARG A 23 -4.84 20.06 -6.69
CA ARG A 23 -3.48 20.49 -6.32
C ARG A 23 -2.49 19.41 -6.75
N ASP A 24 -1.70 19.72 -7.78
CA ASP A 24 -0.62 18.85 -8.27
C ASP A 24 0.40 18.63 -7.15
N ARG A 25 0.56 17.40 -6.73
CA ARG A 25 1.59 16.93 -5.79
C ARG A 25 2.54 16.01 -6.55
N LYS A 26 3.28 16.57 -7.49
CA LYS A 26 4.22 15.78 -8.29
C LYS A 26 5.22 15.08 -7.36
N TYR A 27 5.52 13.83 -7.70
CA TYR A 27 6.63 13.14 -7.09
C TYR A 27 7.91 13.97 -7.21
N GLN A 28 8.62 14.18 -6.13
CA GLN A 28 9.88 14.93 -6.09
C GLN A 28 11.03 14.04 -5.65
N SER A 29 10.84 13.30 -4.56
CA SER A 29 11.83 12.40 -4.00
C SER A 29 11.18 11.48 -2.98
N SER A 30 11.92 10.49 -2.48
CA SER A 30 11.50 9.61 -1.38
C SER A 30 11.17 10.39 -0.10
N GLU A 31 11.92 11.47 0.20
CA GLU A 31 11.65 12.32 1.36
C GLU A 31 10.31 13.05 1.24
N SER A 32 9.90 13.43 0.02
CA SER A 32 8.58 14.04 -0.20
C SER A 32 7.43 13.06 0.05
N VAL A 33 7.65 11.78 -0.22
CA VAL A 33 6.71 10.70 0.10
C VAL A 33 6.67 10.49 1.61
N ALA A 34 7.83 10.38 2.27
CA ALA A 34 7.91 10.25 3.73
C ALA A 34 7.16 11.38 4.44
N ALA A 35 7.42 12.64 4.07
CA ALA A 35 6.75 13.80 4.67
C ALA A 35 5.22 13.80 4.48
N ALA A 36 4.72 13.30 3.35
CA ALA A 36 3.29 13.17 3.12
C ALA A 36 2.66 12.11 4.04
N TYR A 37 3.32 10.96 4.20
CA TYR A 37 2.86 9.89 5.09
C TYR A 37 2.99 10.28 6.57
N ASP A 38 4.05 11.01 6.96
CA ASP A 38 4.19 11.56 8.31
C ASP A 38 3.00 12.46 8.66
N ALA A 39 2.67 13.42 7.79
CA ALA A 39 1.53 14.31 8.02
C ALA A 39 0.19 13.57 8.16
N TRP A 40 -0.06 12.56 7.34
CA TRP A 40 -1.29 11.76 7.41
C TRP A 40 -1.35 10.85 8.65
N THR A 41 -0.19 10.40 9.12
CA THR A 41 -0.07 9.55 10.31
C THR A 41 -0.22 10.37 11.57
N ASP A 42 0.42 11.55 11.65
CA ASP A 42 0.33 12.46 12.79
C ASP A 42 -1.10 12.94 13.03
N ASP A 43 -1.83 13.27 11.96
CA ASP A 43 -3.25 13.63 12.03
C ASP A 43 -4.17 12.43 12.31
N ARG A 44 -3.65 11.20 12.26
CA ARG A 44 -4.40 9.93 12.36
C ARG A 44 -5.59 9.87 11.39
N LEU A 45 -5.57 10.63 10.32
CA LEU A 45 -6.68 10.73 9.37
C LEU A 45 -6.97 9.38 8.72
N LEU A 46 -5.92 8.74 8.16
CA LEU A 46 -6.07 7.46 7.48
C LEU A 46 -6.47 6.35 8.46
N GLU A 47 -5.89 6.33 9.67
CA GLU A 47 -6.24 5.36 10.72
C GLU A 47 -7.72 5.48 11.12
N ARG A 48 -8.23 6.72 11.33
CA ARG A 48 -9.65 6.95 11.67
C ARG A 48 -10.57 6.50 10.54
N LEU A 49 -10.24 6.82 9.29
CA LEU A 49 -11.09 6.50 8.13
C LEU A 49 -10.99 5.03 7.74
N TRP A 50 -9.80 4.48 7.69
CA TRP A 50 -9.54 3.17 7.07
C TRP A 50 -9.11 2.07 8.04
N GLY A 51 -8.84 2.40 9.31
CA GLY A 51 -8.33 1.46 10.30
C GLY A 51 -6.84 1.18 10.13
N ASP A 52 -6.43 -0.01 10.54
CA ASP A 52 -5.01 -0.42 10.61
C ASP A 52 -4.35 -0.66 9.25
N HIS A 53 -5.12 -0.64 8.17
CA HIS A 53 -4.67 -0.97 6.82
C HIS A 53 -4.91 0.18 5.85
N VAL A 54 -3.85 0.74 5.30
CA VAL A 54 -3.95 1.82 4.31
C VAL A 54 -4.17 1.29 2.89
N HIS A 55 -3.89 0.01 2.65
CA HIS A 55 -4.11 -0.66 1.35
C HIS A 55 -5.58 -0.97 1.05
N LEU A 56 -5.88 -1.39 -0.18
CA LEU A 56 -7.21 -1.83 -0.62
C LEU A 56 -7.66 -3.12 0.08
N GLY A 57 -8.96 -3.37 0.08
CA GLY A 57 -9.56 -4.61 0.54
C GLY A 57 -9.80 -5.60 -0.60
N HIS A 58 -9.90 -6.90 -0.27
CA HIS A 58 -10.26 -7.97 -1.19
C HIS A 58 -11.69 -8.45 -0.94
N TYR A 59 -12.55 -8.30 -1.95
CA TYR A 59 -14.00 -8.58 -1.86
C TYR A 59 -14.39 -9.93 -2.47
N GLY A 60 -13.43 -10.75 -2.87
CA GLY A 60 -13.66 -12.01 -3.56
C GLY A 60 -13.84 -11.86 -5.08
N ASN A 61 -13.87 -12.99 -5.78
CA ASN A 61 -14.14 -13.02 -7.22
C ASN A 61 -15.17 -14.14 -7.52
N PRO A 62 -16.44 -13.82 -7.81
CA PRO A 62 -17.01 -12.46 -7.95
C PRO A 62 -17.06 -11.69 -6.61
N PRO A 63 -17.01 -10.35 -6.66
CA PRO A 63 -17.06 -9.54 -5.44
C PRO A 63 -18.35 -9.78 -4.64
N ARG A 64 -18.21 -9.87 -3.31
CA ARG A 64 -19.32 -9.97 -2.36
C ARG A 64 -19.29 -8.76 -1.43
N HIS A 65 -20.44 -8.44 -0.82
CA HIS A 65 -20.48 -7.40 0.20
C HIS A 65 -19.70 -7.84 1.43
N HIS A 66 -18.76 -7.00 1.85
CA HIS A 66 -18.00 -7.13 3.09
C HIS A 66 -18.02 -5.83 3.86
N ASP A 67 -17.77 -5.88 5.16
CA ASP A 67 -17.34 -4.68 5.88
C ASP A 67 -16.01 -4.21 5.27
N PHE A 68 -15.88 -2.90 5.14
CA PHE A 68 -14.74 -2.28 4.49
C PHE A 68 -13.40 -2.62 5.15
N ARG A 69 -13.38 -2.72 6.50
CA ARG A 69 -12.17 -3.06 7.27
C ARG A 69 -11.89 -4.55 7.24
N GLU A 70 -12.94 -5.38 7.30
CA GLU A 70 -12.81 -6.83 7.14
C GLU A 70 -12.27 -7.20 5.76
N ALA A 71 -12.69 -6.51 4.69
CA ALA A 71 -12.17 -6.73 3.35
C ALA A 71 -10.66 -6.45 3.25
N LYS A 72 -10.13 -5.49 4.03
CA LYS A 72 -8.70 -5.21 4.10
C LYS A 72 -7.92 -6.34 4.79
N ALA A 73 -8.43 -6.87 5.89
CA ALA A 73 -7.86 -8.05 6.53
C ALA A 73 -7.93 -9.28 5.59
N ALA A 74 -9.07 -9.46 4.89
CA ALA A 74 -9.24 -10.52 3.90
C ALA A 74 -8.22 -10.44 2.75
N PHE A 75 -7.80 -9.22 2.36
CA PHE A 75 -6.73 -9.03 1.39
C PHE A 75 -5.40 -9.65 1.87
N VAL A 76 -5.03 -9.42 3.13
CA VAL A 76 -3.81 -10.00 3.71
C VAL A 76 -3.89 -11.53 3.69
N HIS A 77 -4.99 -12.10 4.16
CA HIS A 77 -5.17 -13.56 4.21
C HIS A 77 -5.16 -14.18 2.80
N GLU A 78 -5.77 -13.53 1.82
CA GLU A 78 -5.76 -14.05 0.45
C GLU A 78 -4.37 -13.99 -0.18
N LEU A 79 -3.60 -12.92 0.07
CA LEU A 79 -2.22 -12.83 -0.42
C LEU A 79 -1.30 -13.84 0.27
N VAL A 80 -1.49 -14.10 1.56
CA VAL A 80 -0.79 -15.19 2.28
C VAL A 80 -1.06 -16.54 1.64
N ARG A 81 -2.34 -16.85 1.36
CA ARG A 81 -2.75 -18.08 0.69
C ARG A 81 -2.18 -18.23 -0.71
N LEU A 82 -2.22 -17.15 -1.51
CA LEU A 82 -1.71 -17.13 -2.89
C LEU A 82 -0.19 -17.34 -2.93
N SER A 83 0.53 -16.72 -2.01
CA SER A 83 1.99 -16.79 -1.96
C SER A 83 2.53 -18.03 -1.26
N GLY A 84 1.69 -18.79 -0.55
CA GLY A 84 2.09 -19.96 0.22
C GLY A 84 2.78 -19.62 1.56
N LEU A 85 2.67 -18.37 2.04
CA LEU A 85 3.25 -17.98 3.33
C LEU A 85 2.63 -18.74 4.51
N ASP A 86 1.39 -19.22 4.37
CA ASP A 86 0.71 -20.08 5.36
C ASP A 86 1.38 -21.45 5.54
N GLN A 87 2.27 -21.85 4.64
CA GLN A 87 3.03 -23.10 4.72
C GLN A 87 4.41 -22.94 5.39
N LEU A 88 4.79 -21.70 5.72
CA LEU A 88 6.06 -21.46 6.40
C LEU A 88 6.04 -21.98 7.84
N PRO A 89 7.15 -22.55 8.33
CA PRO A 89 7.29 -22.92 9.74
C PRO A 89 7.05 -21.73 10.67
N ALA A 90 6.46 -21.98 11.84
CA ALA A 90 6.33 -20.97 12.88
C ALA A 90 7.70 -20.35 13.23
N GLY A 91 7.74 -19.03 13.41
CA GLY A 91 8.96 -18.28 13.67
C GLY A 91 9.79 -17.98 12.42
N SER A 92 9.33 -18.34 11.21
CA SER A 92 9.97 -17.91 9.96
C SER A 92 10.03 -16.39 9.88
N ARG A 93 11.17 -15.87 9.43
CA ARG A 93 11.43 -14.44 9.39
C ARG A 93 10.86 -13.81 8.12
N VAL A 94 10.02 -12.82 8.28
CA VAL A 94 9.37 -12.07 7.17
C VAL A 94 9.77 -10.61 7.23
N LEU A 95 10.15 -10.05 6.09
CA LEU A 95 10.33 -8.61 5.91
C LEU A 95 9.05 -8.02 5.30
N ASP A 96 8.37 -7.12 6.02
CA ASP A 96 7.22 -6.35 5.51
C ASP A 96 7.71 -4.98 5.01
N VAL A 97 7.83 -4.85 3.70
CA VAL A 97 8.37 -3.65 3.03
C VAL A 97 7.26 -2.66 2.74
N GLY A 98 7.34 -1.48 3.33
CA GLY A 98 6.27 -0.48 3.30
C GLY A 98 5.15 -0.84 4.27
N CYS A 99 5.49 -1.26 5.48
CA CYS A 99 4.57 -1.81 6.48
C CYS A 99 3.48 -0.83 6.96
N GLY A 100 3.56 0.45 6.60
CA GLY A 100 2.65 1.47 7.11
C GLY A 100 2.64 1.48 8.64
N ILE A 101 1.46 1.49 9.24
CA ILE A 101 1.29 1.42 10.71
C ILE A 101 1.22 -0.04 11.23
N GLY A 102 1.73 -1.01 10.47
CA GLY A 102 1.96 -2.38 10.90
C GLY A 102 0.75 -3.32 10.86
N GLY A 103 -0.33 -2.95 10.17
CA GLY A 103 -1.56 -3.76 10.11
C GLY A 103 -1.31 -5.17 9.57
N SER A 104 -0.67 -5.30 8.41
CA SER A 104 -0.31 -6.59 7.80
C SER A 104 0.68 -7.36 8.65
N ALA A 105 1.73 -6.69 9.16
CA ALA A 105 2.73 -7.30 10.04
C ALA A 105 2.10 -7.98 11.26
N ARG A 106 1.13 -7.30 11.93
CA ARG A 106 0.43 -7.88 13.09
C ARG A 106 -0.43 -9.09 12.71
N ILE A 107 -1.07 -9.11 11.54
CA ILE A 107 -1.82 -10.30 11.06
C ILE A 107 -0.84 -11.46 10.80
N LEU A 108 0.27 -11.21 10.10
CA LEU A 108 1.28 -12.23 9.81
C LEU A 108 1.86 -12.85 11.10
N ALA A 109 2.16 -12.03 12.09
CA ALA A 109 2.69 -12.51 13.37
C ALA A 109 1.64 -13.27 14.21
N ARG A 110 0.41 -12.75 14.30
CA ARG A 110 -0.64 -13.31 15.16
C ARG A 110 -1.25 -14.57 14.58
N ASP A 111 -1.63 -14.54 13.30
CA ASP A 111 -2.46 -15.58 12.70
C ASP A 111 -1.63 -16.68 12.03
N TYR A 112 -0.36 -16.38 11.69
CA TYR A 112 0.56 -17.32 11.03
C TYR A 112 1.82 -17.61 11.85
N ASN A 113 1.95 -17.03 13.05
CA ASN A 113 3.09 -17.24 13.95
C ASN A 113 4.45 -16.91 13.30
N LEU A 114 4.54 -15.84 12.50
CA LEU A 114 5.75 -15.42 11.82
C LEU A 114 6.51 -14.36 12.64
N ASP A 115 7.84 -14.30 12.49
CA ASP A 115 8.70 -13.24 13.05
C ASP A 115 8.83 -12.11 12.02
N VAL A 116 8.16 -10.98 12.26
CA VAL A 116 8.00 -9.93 11.25
C VAL A 116 8.86 -8.71 11.57
N VAL A 117 9.65 -8.30 10.58
CA VAL A 117 10.35 -7.02 10.57
C VAL A 117 9.62 -6.11 9.59
N GLY A 118 8.94 -5.09 10.08
CA GLY A 118 8.30 -4.09 9.23
C GLY A 118 9.22 -2.89 8.99
N ILE A 119 9.29 -2.42 7.76
CA ILE A 119 10.03 -1.20 7.42
C ILE A 119 9.15 -0.18 6.71
N SER A 120 9.39 1.09 7.00
CA SER A 120 8.83 2.23 6.28
C SER A 120 9.83 3.37 6.24
N ILE A 121 9.74 4.19 5.19
CA ILE A 121 10.54 5.42 5.10
C ILE A 121 10.00 6.54 6.04
N SER A 122 8.78 6.40 6.56
CA SER A 122 8.11 7.35 7.45
C SER A 122 8.39 7.05 8.92
N PRO A 123 9.13 7.90 9.66
CA PRO A 123 9.32 7.75 11.11
C PRO A 123 8.01 7.76 11.90
N ALA A 124 7.03 8.58 11.49
CA ALA A 124 5.72 8.64 12.14
C ALA A 124 4.97 7.30 12.03
N GLN A 125 5.02 6.66 10.86
CA GLN A 125 4.42 5.32 10.67
C GLN A 125 5.09 4.27 11.56
N ILE A 126 6.41 4.27 11.65
CA ILE A 126 7.17 3.32 12.49
C ILE A 126 6.86 3.51 13.97
N THR A 127 6.82 4.76 14.43
CA THR A 127 6.39 5.08 15.81
C THR A 127 4.98 4.55 16.05
N ARG A 128 4.06 4.83 15.14
CA ARG A 128 2.67 4.39 15.29
C ARG A 128 2.51 2.88 15.22
N ALA A 129 3.20 2.19 14.31
CA ALA A 129 3.22 0.73 14.22
C ALA A 129 3.67 0.09 15.53
N THR A 130 4.72 0.65 16.15
CA THR A 130 5.25 0.18 17.44
C THR A 130 4.23 0.38 18.57
N GLU A 131 3.57 1.56 18.64
CA GLU A 131 2.54 1.85 19.62
C GLU A 131 1.31 0.91 19.55
N LEU A 132 0.92 0.53 18.33
CA LEU A 132 -0.24 -0.33 18.06
C LEU A 132 0.06 -1.83 18.27
N THR A 133 1.32 -2.19 18.43
CA THR A 133 1.74 -3.60 18.51
C THR A 133 1.96 -4.01 19.95
N THR A 134 1.28 -5.07 20.37
CA THR A 134 1.41 -5.61 21.73
C THR A 134 2.70 -6.43 21.87
N PRO A 135 3.32 -6.48 23.07
CA PRO A 135 4.63 -7.15 23.27
C PRO A 135 4.62 -8.67 23.04
N ASP A 136 3.48 -9.31 23.00
CA ASP A 136 3.31 -10.74 22.72
C ASP A 136 3.43 -11.09 21.24
N LEU A 137 3.34 -10.10 20.34
CA LEU A 137 3.50 -10.30 18.91
C LEU A 137 4.97 -10.18 18.50
N SER A 138 5.44 -11.15 17.71
CA SER A 138 6.81 -11.13 17.15
C SER A 138 6.87 -10.14 15.98
N CYS A 139 6.74 -8.84 16.27
CA CYS A 139 6.87 -7.75 15.32
C CYS A 139 7.84 -6.70 15.83
N ARG A 140 8.72 -6.22 14.96
CA ARG A 140 9.53 -5.02 15.19
C ARG A 140 9.51 -4.13 13.95
N PHE A 141 9.71 -2.83 14.15
CA PHE A 141 9.59 -1.86 13.07
C PHE A 141 10.81 -0.94 13.04
N GLU A 142 11.29 -0.63 11.82
CA GLU A 142 12.50 0.15 11.58
C GLU A 142 12.28 1.16 10.45
N VAL A 143 12.84 2.37 10.60
CA VAL A 143 12.85 3.35 9.51
C VAL A 143 13.92 2.94 8.51
N MET A 144 13.48 2.68 7.25
CA MET A 144 14.41 2.21 6.21
C MET A 144 13.86 2.51 4.82
N ASP A 145 14.76 2.81 3.88
CA ASP A 145 14.41 2.97 2.45
C ASP A 145 14.39 1.59 1.78
N ALA A 146 13.30 1.25 1.12
CA ALA A 146 13.14 0.01 0.37
C ALA A 146 14.08 -0.12 -0.85
N LEU A 147 14.65 1.01 -1.31
CA LEU A 147 15.63 1.04 -2.39
C LEU A 147 17.08 0.91 -1.90
N ASP A 148 17.31 0.85 -0.59
CA ASP A 148 18.65 0.74 0.01
C ASP A 148 18.54 0.03 1.36
N LEU A 149 18.17 -1.26 1.33
CA LEU A 149 17.97 -2.06 2.54
C LEU A 149 19.30 -2.30 3.28
N GLN A 150 19.41 -1.77 4.50
CA GLN A 150 20.55 -1.98 5.38
C GLN A 150 20.45 -3.34 6.10
N LEU A 151 20.15 -4.38 5.33
CA LEU A 151 19.89 -5.74 5.79
C LEU A 151 20.84 -6.71 5.08
N THR A 152 21.22 -7.77 5.80
CA THR A 152 22.10 -8.82 5.27
C THR A 152 21.42 -9.59 4.13
N ASP A 153 22.17 -9.93 3.10
CA ASP A 153 21.73 -10.82 2.01
C ASP A 153 21.21 -12.14 2.60
N HIS A 154 20.18 -12.71 1.97
CA HIS A 154 19.65 -14.03 2.31
C HIS A 154 19.28 -14.21 3.80
N SER A 155 18.68 -13.18 4.43
CA SER A 155 18.36 -13.16 5.85
C SER A 155 16.90 -13.40 6.21
N PHE A 156 15.98 -13.41 5.20
CA PHE A 156 14.55 -13.59 5.38
C PHE A 156 14.03 -14.83 4.65
N ASP A 157 13.10 -15.56 5.30
CA ASP A 157 12.40 -16.71 4.72
C ASP A 157 11.33 -16.26 3.74
N ALA A 158 10.75 -15.08 3.98
CA ALA A 158 9.84 -14.43 3.05
C ALA A 158 10.03 -12.92 3.04
N VAL A 159 9.65 -12.30 1.91
CA VAL A 159 9.50 -10.85 1.75
C VAL A 159 8.06 -10.56 1.35
N TRP A 160 7.44 -9.64 2.06
CA TRP A 160 6.08 -9.18 1.88
C TRP A 160 6.08 -7.71 1.52
N SER A 161 5.28 -7.30 0.54
CA SER A 161 5.07 -5.89 0.23
C SER A 161 3.69 -5.64 -0.36
N VAL A 162 2.93 -4.75 0.25
CA VAL A 162 1.58 -4.39 -0.18
C VAL A 162 1.49 -2.89 -0.42
N GLU A 163 1.21 -2.53 -1.67
CA GLU A 163 1.03 -1.15 -2.16
C GLU A 163 2.19 -0.19 -1.84
N ALA A 164 3.41 -0.73 -1.67
CA ALA A 164 4.63 0.06 -1.52
C ALA A 164 5.33 0.34 -2.87
N GLY A 165 5.33 -0.64 -3.77
CA GLY A 165 5.97 -0.53 -5.09
C GLY A 165 5.51 0.64 -5.95
N PRO A 166 4.25 1.11 -5.89
CA PRO A 166 3.82 2.32 -6.59
C PRO A 166 4.65 3.56 -6.28
N HIS A 167 5.22 3.66 -5.07
CA HIS A 167 6.05 4.79 -4.64
C HIS A 167 7.53 4.68 -5.05
N MET A 168 7.97 3.53 -5.56
CA MET A 168 9.36 3.29 -5.94
C MET A 168 9.66 3.86 -7.33
N PRO A 169 10.56 4.86 -7.48
CA PRO A 169 10.91 5.42 -8.78
C PRO A 169 11.73 4.44 -9.63
N ASP A 170 12.57 3.62 -9.02
CA ASP A 170 13.40 2.59 -9.66
C ASP A 170 12.86 1.20 -9.32
N LYS A 171 12.04 0.65 -10.22
CA LYS A 171 11.40 -0.66 -10.06
C LYS A 171 12.41 -1.81 -10.11
N GLN A 172 13.51 -1.65 -10.89
CA GLN A 172 14.54 -2.69 -10.96
C GLN A 172 15.32 -2.77 -9.65
N ARG A 173 15.75 -1.62 -9.12
CA ARG A 173 16.44 -1.58 -7.84
C ARG A 173 15.57 -2.12 -6.70
N TYR A 174 14.27 -1.79 -6.74
CA TYR A 174 13.31 -2.32 -5.78
C TYR A 174 13.24 -3.84 -5.85
N ALA A 175 13.07 -4.41 -7.05
CA ALA A 175 13.08 -5.86 -7.24
C ALA A 175 14.39 -6.51 -6.77
N ASP A 176 15.53 -5.88 -7.08
CA ASP A 176 16.85 -6.37 -6.68
C ASP A 176 17.00 -6.41 -5.15
N GLU A 177 16.56 -5.37 -4.43
CA GLU A 177 16.65 -5.31 -2.96
C GLU A 177 15.72 -6.33 -2.29
N LEU A 178 14.48 -6.49 -2.79
CA LEU A 178 13.55 -7.51 -2.27
C LEU A 178 14.15 -8.93 -2.40
N LEU A 179 14.73 -9.24 -3.56
CA LEU A 179 15.29 -10.56 -3.82
C LEU A 179 16.64 -10.76 -3.16
N ARG A 180 17.45 -9.71 -2.97
CA ARG A 180 18.75 -9.81 -2.30
C ARG A 180 18.63 -10.29 -0.86
N VAL A 181 17.68 -9.78 -0.12
CA VAL A 181 17.49 -10.13 1.30
C VAL A 181 16.75 -11.46 1.49
N LEU A 182 16.11 -11.97 0.42
CA LEU A 182 15.39 -13.22 0.44
C LEU A 182 16.36 -14.41 0.39
N LYS A 183 16.17 -15.39 1.27
CA LYS A 183 16.92 -16.65 1.24
C LYS A 183 16.69 -17.41 -0.08
N PRO A 184 17.65 -18.21 -0.54
CA PRO A 184 17.41 -19.17 -1.62
C PRO A 184 16.20 -20.05 -1.30
N GLY A 185 15.22 -20.12 -2.24
CA GLY A 185 13.97 -20.84 -2.04
C GLY A 185 12.95 -20.17 -1.14
N GLY A 186 13.22 -18.93 -0.68
CA GLY A 186 12.26 -18.13 0.08
C GLY A 186 11.10 -17.60 -0.78
N LEU A 187 10.07 -17.07 -0.13
CA LEU A 187 8.84 -16.63 -0.78
C LEU A 187 8.80 -15.10 -0.91
N LEU A 188 8.41 -14.61 -2.07
CA LEU A 188 8.15 -13.19 -2.31
C LEU A 188 6.65 -12.98 -2.60
N ALA A 189 5.99 -12.16 -1.80
CA ALA A 189 4.61 -11.74 -2.00
C ALA A 189 4.54 -10.22 -2.22
N VAL A 190 4.16 -9.80 -3.41
CA VAL A 190 3.97 -8.37 -3.76
C VAL A 190 2.58 -8.17 -4.32
N ALA A 191 1.88 -7.16 -3.82
CA ALA A 191 0.60 -6.73 -4.38
C ALA A 191 0.59 -5.19 -4.50
N ASP A 192 0.51 -4.69 -5.73
CA ASP A 192 0.67 -3.27 -6.05
C ASP A 192 -0.41 -2.75 -7.01
N TRP A 193 -0.56 -1.45 -7.03
CA TRP A 193 -1.29 -0.76 -8.10
C TRP A 193 -0.46 -0.77 -9.37
N ASN A 194 -1.07 -1.25 -10.44
CA ASN A 194 -0.40 -1.40 -11.71
C ASN A 194 -1.08 -0.56 -12.80
N ARG A 195 -0.30 -0.09 -13.75
CA ARG A 195 -0.84 0.42 -15.02
C ARG A 195 -1.21 -0.75 -15.93
N ARG A 196 -2.07 -0.49 -16.92
CA ARG A 196 -2.34 -1.45 -17.97
C ARG A 196 -1.04 -1.89 -18.65
N ASP A 197 -0.97 -3.18 -18.98
CA ASP A 197 0.18 -3.72 -19.68
C ASP A 197 0.26 -3.14 -21.10
N PRO A 198 1.46 -2.78 -21.59
CA PRO A 198 1.63 -2.33 -22.97
C PRO A 198 1.20 -3.36 -24.04
N SER A 199 1.25 -4.65 -23.74
CA SER A 199 0.78 -5.73 -24.63
C SER A 199 -0.73 -5.68 -24.87
N ASP A 200 -1.51 -5.12 -23.94
CA ASP A 200 -2.95 -4.90 -24.07
C ASP A 200 -3.31 -3.69 -24.96
N GLY A 201 -2.32 -3.13 -25.60
CA GLY A 201 -2.43 -1.99 -26.51
C GLY A 201 -2.13 -0.64 -25.86
N ALA A 202 -1.89 0.35 -26.69
CA ALA A 202 -1.53 1.69 -26.25
C ALA A 202 -2.69 2.35 -25.49
N MET A 203 -2.37 3.01 -24.38
CA MET A 203 -3.36 3.82 -23.64
C MET A 203 -3.96 4.91 -24.54
N THR A 204 -5.25 5.10 -24.47
CA THR A 204 -5.98 6.21 -25.12
C THR A 204 -5.52 7.57 -24.54
N LYS A 205 -5.85 8.65 -25.25
CA LYS A 205 -5.59 10.01 -24.72
C LYS A 205 -6.25 10.25 -23.37
N THR A 206 -7.46 9.74 -23.17
CA THR A 206 -8.22 9.86 -21.92
C THR A 206 -7.54 9.09 -20.79
N GLU A 207 -7.15 7.84 -21.00
CA GLU A 207 -6.44 7.03 -20.01
C GLU A 207 -5.11 7.66 -19.59
N ARG A 208 -4.32 8.15 -20.54
CA ARG A 208 -3.08 8.90 -20.22
C ARG A 208 -3.33 10.15 -19.39
N ARG A 209 -4.44 10.87 -19.66
CA ARG A 209 -4.82 12.05 -18.86
C ARG A 209 -5.19 11.66 -17.44
N VAL A 210 -6.03 10.62 -17.27
CA VAL A 210 -6.46 10.12 -15.95
C VAL A 210 -5.26 9.61 -15.17
N MET A 211 -4.39 8.79 -15.79
CA MET A 211 -3.18 8.29 -15.15
C MET A 211 -2.30 9.45 -14.66
N ARG A 212 -2.04 10.44 -15.50
CA ARG A 212 -1.24 11.63 -15.09
C ARG A 212 -1.88 12.38 -13.92
N GLN A 213 -3.21 12.51 -13.89
CA GLN A 213 -3.90 13.14 -12.76
C GLN A 213 -3.72 12.32 -11.49
N LEU A 214 -3.85 10.99 -11.57
CA LEU A 214 -3.65 10.07 -10.45
C LEU A 214 -2.23 10.19 -9.89
N LEU A 215 -1.22 10.07 -10.74
CA LEU A 215 0.19 10.19 -10.33
C LEU A 215 0.47 11.54 -9.66
N ASN A 216 -0.02 12.64 -10.25
CA ASN A 216 0.19 13.98 -9.70
C ASN A 216 -0.59 14.25 -8.40
N GLN A 217 -1.73 13.63 -8.19
CA GLN A 217 -2.53 13.82 -6.97
C GLN A 217 -1.88 13.17 -5.74
N TRP A 218 -1.23 12.04 -5.95
CA TRP A 218 -0.71 11.20 -4.87
C TRP A 218 0.82 11.16 -4.82
N ALA A 219 1.48 12.05 -5.56
CA ALA A 219 2.94 12.12 -5.64
C ALA A 219 3.60 10.80 -6.01
N HIS A 220 2.96 10.03 -6.91
CA HIS A 220 3.53 8.77 -7.38
C HIS A 220 4.49 8.98 -8.57
N PRO A 221 5.59 8.23 -8.63
CA PRO A 221 6.31 7.99 -9.88
C PRO A 221 5.48 7.13 -10.84
N GLU A 222 5.99 6.81 -12.01
CA GLU A 222 5.31 5.92 -12.96
C GLU A 222 5.06 4.53 -12.37
N PHE A 223 3.84 4.00 -12.56
CA PHE A 223 3.50 2.65 -12.14
C PHE A 223 4.12 1.61 -13.09
N ALA A 224 4.55 0.49 -12.55
CA ALA A 224 4.82 -0.70 -13.36
C ALA A 224 3.51 -1.28 -13.92
N SER A 225 3.58 -2.08 -14.97
CA SER A 225 2.55 -3.08 -15.29
C SER A 225 2.88 -4.40 -14.58
N ILE A 226 1.93 -5.32 -14.50
CA ILE A 226 2.16 -6.66 -13.93
C ILE A 226 3.33 -7.34 -14.64
N ALA A 227 3.28 -7.43 -15.98
CA ALA A 227 4.36 -8.02 -16.76
C ALA A 227 5.68 -7.24 -16.66
N GLY A 228 5.62 -5.89 -16.55
CA GLY A 228 6.80 -5.07 -16.36
C GLY A 228 7.52 -5.34 -15.04
N PHE A 229 6.79 -5.48 -13.94
CA PHE A 229 7.40 -5.82 -12.65
C PHE A 229 7.86 -7.27 -12.60
N GLN A 230 7.11 -8.20 -13.22
CA GLN A 230 7.58 -9.58 -13.41
C GLN A 230 8.93 -9.59 -14.13
N GLN A 231 9.09 -8.82 -15.20
CA GLN A 231 10.36 -8.71 -15.91
C GLN A 231 11.49 -8.16 -15.03
N ASN A 232 11.21 -7.17 -14.15
CA ASN A 232 12.21 -6.68 -13.21
C ASN A 232 12.68 -7.79 -12.26
N LEU A 233 11.79 -8.64 -11.77
CA LEU A 233 12.12 -9.79 -10.93
C LEU A 233 12.94 -10.84 -11.71
N GLU A 234 12.54 -11.16 -12.93
CA GLU A 234 13.23 -12.14 -13.78
C GLU A 234 14.65 -11.71 -14.20
N THR A 235 14.84 -10.41 -14.41
CA THR A 235 16.15 -9.84 -14.82
C THR A 235 17.06 -9.51 -13.65
N SER A 236 16.56 -9.60 -12.41
CA SER A 236 17.37 -9.42 -11.23
C SER A 236 18.46 -10.49 -11.14
N ARG A 237 19.67 -10.07 -10.77
CA ARG A 237 20.79 -10.99 -10.48
C ARG A 237 20.53 -11.94 -9.32
N TYR A 238 19.52 -11.64 -8.51
CA TYR A 238 19.08 -12.46 -7.38
C TYR A 238 17.82 -13.29 -7.73
N GLY A 239 17.35 -13.22 -8.97
CA GLY A 239 16.15 -13.92 -9.42
C GLY A 239 16.28 -15.43 -9.28
N GLN A 240 15.24 -16.07 -8.73
CA GLN A 240 15.23 -17.51 -8.46
C GLN A 240 14.23 -18.28 -9.35
N GLY A 241 13.49 -17.57 -10.21
CA GLY A 241 12.43 -18.14 -11.07
C GLY A 241 11.12 -18.42 -10.31
N GLY A 242 10.17 -19.05 -11.03
CA GLY A 242 8.91 -19.48 -10.40
C GLY A 242 7.95 -18.34 -10.05
N ILE A 243 7.90 -17.27 -10.87
CA ILE A 243 7.03 -16.12 -10.64
C ILE A 243 5.61 -16.44 -11.13
N ASN A 244 4.63 -16.29 -10.25
CA ASN A 244 3.21 -16.33 -10.57
C ASN A 244 2.63 -14.93 -10.43
N THR A 245 1.76 -14.53 -11.36
CA THR A 245 1.08 -13.24 -11.34
C THR A 245 -0.43 -13.43 -11.43
N ASP A 246 -1.18 -12.54 -10.77
CA ASP A 246 -2.64 -12.51 -10.82
C ASP A 246 -3.13 -11.06 -10.87
N ASP A 247 -4.28 -10.83 -11.48
CA ASP A 247 -4.94 -9.52 -11.54
C ASP A 247 -6.16 -9.46 -10.62
N TRP A 248 -6.01 -8.78 -9.50
CA TRP A 248 -7.05 -8.61 -8.49
C TRP A 248 -7.94 -7.38 -8.71
N SER A 249 -7.85 -6.70 -9.85
CA SER A 249 -8.62 -5.49 -10.14
C SER A 249 -10.12 -5.65 -9.85
N ARG A 250 -10.72 -6.80 -10.23
CA ARG A 250 -12.16 -7.06 -9.97
C ARG A 250 -12.46 -7.24 -8.48
N ALA A 251 -11.57 -7.90 -7.75
CA ALA A 251 -11.74 -8.18 -6.32
C ALA A 251 -11.49 -6.95 -5.44
N THR A 252 -10.68 -5.99 -5.89
CA THR A 252 -10.26 -4.82 -5.11
C THR A 252 -10.98 -3.52 -5.49
N LEU A 253 -11.58 -3.43 -6.69
CA LEU A 253 -12.31 -2.24 -7.14
C LEU A 253 -13.38 -1.76 -6.15
N PRO A 254 -14.18 -2.63 -5.49
CA PRO A 254 -15.16 -2.18 -4.50
C PRO A 254 -14.54 -1.40 -3.34
N SER A 255 -13.30 -1.71 -2.94
CA SER A 255 -12.59 -1.01 -1.87
C SER A 255 -12.36 0.47 -2.19
N TRP A 256 -12.12 0.83 -3.45
CA TRP A 256 -12.03 2.21 -3.89
C TRP A 256 -13.34 2.97 -3.66
N ILE A 257 -14.46 2.34 -4.00
CA ILE A 257 -15.79 2.93 -3.82
C ILE A 257 -16.05 3.12 -2.33
N ASP A 258 -15.79 2.09 -1.53
CA ASP A 258 -16.00 2.14 -0.08
C ASP A 258 -15.10 3.17 0.61
N SER A 259 -13.86 3.34 0.15
CA SER A 259 -12.95 4.39 0.66
C SER A 259 -13.52 5.80 0.46
N ILE A 260 -14.14 6.07 -0.70
CA ILE A 260 -14.80 7.34 -0.99
C ILE A 260 -16.05 7.49 -0.13
N VAL A 261 -16.87 6.45 -0.06
CA VAL A 261 -18.12 6.44 0.73
C VAL A 261 -17.81 6.65 2.22
N GLU A 262 -16.76 6.04 2.75
CA GLU A 262 -16.34 6.24 4.15
C GLU A 262 -15.94 7.69 4.42
N GLY A 263 -15.19 8.33 3.51
CA GLY A 263 -14.89 9.76 3.60
C GLY A 263 -16.14 10.65 3.58
N ILE A 264 -17.14 10.31 2.75
CA ILE A 264 -18.41 11.05 2.69
C ILE A 264 -19.21 10.86 3.98
N ARG A 265 -19.21 9.67 4.57
CA ARG A 265 -19.91 9.36 5.82
C ARG A 265 -19.30 10.05 7.04
N ARG A 266 -18.01 10.39 6.97
CA ARG A 266 -17.24 10.99 8.07
C ARG A 266 -16.66 12.36 7.71
N PRO A 267 -17.49 13.34 7.33
CA PRO A 267 -17.00 14.64 6.86
C PRO A 267 -16.23 15.41 7.93
N ARG A 268 -16.54 15.20 9.23
CA ARG A 268 -15.80 15.83 10.33
C ARG A 268 -14.35 15.35 10.40
N ASP A 269 -14.13 14.03 10.25
CA ASP A 269 -12.78 13.45 10.23
C ASP A 269 -11.97 13.97 9.04
N VAL A 270 -12.60 14.03 7.82
CA VAL A 270 -11.96 14.55 6.62
C VAL A 270 -11.58 16.03 6.75
N LEU A 271 -12.42 16.82 7.44
CA LEU A 271 -12.17 18.26 7.65
C LEU A 271 -11.30 18.56 8.86
N GLY A 272 -10.83 17.55 9.61
CA GLY A 272 -10.02 17.74 10.81
C GLY A 272 -10.77 18.44 11.96
N LEU A 273 -12.11 18.35 12.00
CA LEU A 273 -12.94 19.05 12.96
C LEU A 273 -13.13 18.31 14.30
N GLY A 274 -12.34 17.24 14.52
CA GLY A 274 -12.42 16.44 15.76
C GLY A 274 -13.75 15.71 15.96
N PRO A 275 -13.83 14.80 16.92
CA PRO A 275 -15.08 14.09 17.23
C PRO A 275 -16.17 15.03 17.76
#